data_066905ac123e41a801c862fdfdbc3500
#
_entry.id   066905ac123e41a801c862fdfdbc3500
#
_cell.length_a   1.000
_cell.length_b   1.000
_cell.length_c   1.000
_cell.angle_alpha   90.00
_cell.angle_beta   90.00
_cell.angle_gamma   90.00
#
_symmetry.space_group_name_H-M   'P 1'
#
loop_
_entity.id
_entity.type
_entity.pdbx_description
1 polymer ?
#
loop_
_entity_poly.entity_id
_entity_poly.type
_entity_poly.pdbx_seq_one_letter_code
_entity_poly.pdbx_strand_id
1 'polypeptide(L)'
;MPPSTFNQPVPGLPYFIPQHAVSPGTPTPKNDKTKRLPTLFTPLRIRGATLRNRTIVAPMCQYSTAESGPQTGALTPYHISTLGHYALKGAALVFVEATGVQPNGRISPNCPGLWSDSQIPGVKAVADYIHAQNGLVGMQLAHAGRKASTVAPFVASRFGKPSVRADAAAGGWGADVVGPSGGEAFTWDGVSSKDPEGGFFAPRELSQVDIDELVRAWADAAVRSVRAGVDVIEIHGAHGYLIHQFLSPVTNRRTDRYGGSFENRTRLLVDIVKALRAVIPETMPLFLRLSATEWLEETAVGKEFGSWDVASTIELAKIVSKLGVDFLDVSSGGNHPEQRINMFRSSDYQTKIAAQIRKELRAAGSKMLIGAVGLITEAEQARGIVEDTTNCVTDANGSMIKQEAEAARSLTESTNVAEPMADAVLVARQFMREPEWVLKVAWQLGVDVAWPSQFDRVRFPKL
;
A
#
# COMPACT_ATOMS: atom_id res chain seq x y z
N MET A 1 -31.77 33.25 -4.78
CA MET A 1 -30.94 32.60 -5.79
C MET A 1 -31.78 31.61 -6.57
N PRO A 2 -31.63 31.41 -7.86
CA PRO A 2 -32.41 30.43 -8.57
C PRO A 2 -32.14 29.01 -8.05
N PRO A 3 -33.13 28.11 -8.01
CA PRO A 3 -33.00 26.75 -7.48
C PRO A 3 -31.85 25.94 -8.06
N SER A 4 -31.46 26.20 -9.32
CA SER A 4 -30.37 25.55 -10.02
C SER A 4 -28.96 25.78 -9.40
N THR A 5 -28.81 26.79 -8.51
CA THR A 5 -27.52 27.08 -7.85
C THR A 5 -27.31 26.27 -6.56
N PHE A 6 -28.35 25.59 -6.06
CA PHE A 6 -28.29 24.81 -4.83
C PHE A 6 -28.06 23.32 -5.03
N ASN A 7 -28.28 22.82 -6.24
CA ASN A 7 -28.24 21.40 -6.56
C ASN A 7 -27.27 21.17 -7.72
N GLN A 8 -25.98 21.44 -7.49
CA GLN A 8 -24.95 21.25 -8.49
C GLN A 8 -24.37 19.82 -8.43
N PRO A 9 -24.51 19.03 -9.50
CA PRO A 9 -23.90 17.72 -9.57
C PRO A 9 -22.40 17.83 -9.86
N VAL A 10 -21.63 16.82 -9.45
CA VAL A 10 -20.30 16.62 -9.99
C VAL A 10 -20.41 16.32 -11.48
N PRO A 11 -19.68 17.04 -12.34
CA PRO A 11 -19.76 16.84 -13.78
C PRO A 11 -19.15 15.49 -14.21
N GLY A 12 -19.63 14.98 -15.36
CA GLY A 12 -19.05 13.78 -16.00
C GLY A 12 -19.56 12.45 -15.49
N LEU A 13 -20.49 12.41 -14.51
CA LEU A 13 -21.14 11.21 -14.06
C LEU A 13 -22.58 11.10 -14.56
N PRO A 14 -23.06 9.88 -14.90
CA PRO A 14 -24.41 9.67 -15.40
C PRO A 14 -25.48 9.68 -14.28
N TYR A 15 -25.11 10.00 -13.04
CA TYR A 15 -25.98 10.06 -11.87
C TYR A 15 -25.57 11.24 -10.97
N PHE A 16 -26.49 11.62 -10.06
CA PHE A 16 -26.29 12.78 -9.19
C PHE A 16 -25.36 12.44 -8.01
N ILE A 17 -24.25 13.15 -7.93
CA ILE A 17 -23.42 13.31 -6.72
C ILE A 17 -23.33 14.81 -6.43
N PRO A 18 -23.68 15.29 -5.21
CA PRO A 18 -23.56 16.71 -4.90
C PRO A 18 -22.09 17.12 -4.86
N GLN A 19 -21.81 18.32 -5.37
CA GLN A 19 -20.48 18.92 -5.16
C GLN A 19 -20.31 19.24 -3.68
N HIS A 20 -19.17 18.81 -3.11
CA HIS A 20 -18.82 19.16 -1.74
C HIS A 20 -18.08 20.51 -1.73
N ALA A 21 -18.60 21.50 -1.00
CA ALA A 21 -17.89 22.78 -0.81
C ALA A 21 -16.56 22.58 -0.05
N VAL A 22 -16.53 21.61 0.87
CA VAL A 22 -15.33 21.14 1.57
C VAL A 22 -15.35 19.62 1.48
N SER A 23 -14.24 19.02 1.07
CA SER A 23 -14.12 17.57 0.88
C SER A 23 -14.30 16.81 2.20
N PRO A 24 -15.03 15.69 2.23
CA PRO A 24 -15.18 14.86 3.44
C PRO A 24 -13.81 14.53 4.07
N GLY A 25 -13.73 14.58 5.41
CA GLY A 25 -12.47 14.33 6.14
C GLY A 25 -11.48 15.49 6.15
N THR A 26 -11.87 16.66 5.62
CA THR A 26 -11.07 17.90 5.71
C THR A 26 -11.54 18.71 6.93
N PRO A 27 -10.63 19.25 7.76
CA PRO A 27 -10.98 20.13 8.88
C PRO A 27 -11.80 21.33 8.43
N THR A 28 -12.83 21.67 9.22
CA THR A 28 -13.69 22.83 8.93
C THR A 28 -13.23 24.09 9.67
N PRO A 29 -13.72 25.29 9.25
CA PRO A 29 -13.44 26.52 9.98
C PRO A 29 -14.03 26.57 11.42
N LYS A 30 -14.84 25.58 11.82
CA LYS A 30 -15.42 25.49 13.16
C LYS A 30 -14.43 25.03 14.22
N ASN A 31 -13.27 24.47 13.81
CA ASN A 31 -12.22 24.15 14.75
C ASN A 31 -11.73 25.39 15.50
N ASP A 32 -11.45 25.24 16.78
CA ASP A 32 -10.88 26.29 17.61
C ASP A 32 -9.52 26.72 17.04
N LYS A 33 -9.43 27.95 16.59
CA LYS A 33 -8.22 28.50 15.98
C LYS A 33 -7.07 28.69 16.98
N THR A 34 -7.36 28.63 18.28
CA THR A 34 -6.33 28.71 19.33
C THR A 34 -5.67 27.36 19.58
N LYS A 35 -6.30 26.26 19.13
CA LYS A 35 -5.77 24.91 19.23
C LYS A 35 -5.10 24.50 17.91
N ARG A 36 -3.93 23.88 18.02
CA ARG A 36 -3.27 23.28 16.86
C ARG A 36 -4.05 22.05 16.39
N LEU A 37 -4.29 21.95 15.07
CA LEU A 37 -4.82 20.73 14.49
C LEU A 37 -3.78 19.61 14.61
N PRO A 38 -4.19 18.37 14.97
CA PRO A 38 -3.32 17.21 14.89
C PRO A 38 -2.72 17.08 13.49
N THR A 39 -1.44 16.76 13.40
CA THR A 39 -0.72 16.59 12.13
C THR A 39 -1.44 15.63 11.18
N LEU A 40 -2.11 14.61 11.73
CA LEU A 40 -2.93 13.64 10.98
C LEU A 40 -3.98 14.31 10.07
N PHE A 41 -4.52 15.46 10.47
CA PHE A 41 -5.53 16.23 9.73
C PHE A 41 -4.96 17.44 9.00
N THR A 42 -3.64 17.53 8.83
CA THR A 42 -3.01 18.54 7.98
C THR A 42 -2.73 17.99 6.58
N PRO A 43 -2.78 18.84 5.53
CA PRO A 43 -2.47 18.39 4.18
C PRO A 43 -1.03 17.85 4.07
N LEU A 44 -0.85 16.87 3.17
CA LEU A 44 0.46 16.34 2.80
C LEU A 44 0.63 16.43 1.29
N ARG A 45 1.60 17.23 0.85
CA ARG A 45 1.93 17.35 -0.58
C ARG A 45 2.99 16.32 -0.97
N ILE A 46 2.73 15.58 -2.05
CA ILE A 46 3.64 14.61 -2.65
C ILE A 46 3.69 14.91 -4.15
N ARG A 47 4.75 15.52 -4.64
CA ARG A 47 4.84 16.07 -6.01
C ARG A 47 3.64 16.95 -6.36
N GLY A 48 2.86 16.58 -7.38
CA GLY A 48 1.65 17.28 -7.82
C GLY A 48 0.38 16.91 -7.06
N ALA A 49 0.40 15.84 -6.26
CA ALA A 49 -0.75 15.41 -5.47
C ALA A 49 -0.74 16.05 -4.07
N THR A 50 -1.93 16.35 -3.55
CA THR A 50 -2.09 16.85 -2.17
C THR A 50 -3.15 16.03 -1.47
N LEU A 51 -2.75 15.26 -0.48
CA LEU A 51 -3.64 14.55 0.43
C LEU A 51 -4.23 15.56 1.42
N ARG A 52 -5.55 15.58 1.59
CA ARG A 52 -6.26 16.50 2.51
C ARG A 52 -6.07 16.17 4.00
N ASN A 53 -5.74 14.93 4.30
CA ASN A 53 -5.31 14.44 5.61
C ASN A 53 -4.25 13.34 5.38
N ARG A 54 -3.63 12.84 6.44
CA ARG A 54 -2.52 11.89 6.33
C ARG A 54 -2.96 10.43 6.47
N THR A 55 -4.22 10.14 6.14
CA THR A 55 -4.78 8.79 6.19
C THR A 55 -4.94 8.22 4.78
N ILE A 56 -4.28 7.12 4.52
CA ILE A 56 -4.28 6.40 3.26
C ILE A 56 -4.92 5.04 3.46
N VAL A 57 -5.86 4.66 2.58
CA VAL A 57 -6.36 3.28 2.51
C VAL A 57 -5.31 2.44 1.80
N ALA A 58 -4.67 1.54 2.55
CA ALA A 58 -3.69 0.62 2.01
C ALA A 58 -4.31 -0.36 1.00
N PRO A 59 -3.56 -0.79 -0.03
CA PRO A 59 -4.06 -1.79 -0.97
C PRO A 59 -4.39 -3.12 -0.27
N MET A 60 -5.58 -3.65 -0.55
CA MET A 60 -6.13 -4.87 0.07
C MET A 60 -6.80 -5.74 -0.98
N CYS A 61 -6.26 -6.92 -1.26
CA CYS A 61 -6.81 -7.84 -2.25
C CYS A 61 -8.25 -8.23 -1.91
N GLN A 62 -9.16 -8.04 -2.87
CA GLN A 62 -10.59 -8.33 -2.75
C GLN A 62 -10.99 -9.60 -3.50
N TYR A 63 -10.17 -10.05 -4.47
CA TYR A 63 -10.42 -11.26 -5.25
C TYR A 63 -11.81 -11.25 -5.91
N SER A 64 -12.16 -10.13 -6.57
CA SER A 64 -13.54 -9.87 -7.04
C SER A 64 -13.60 -9.52 -8.53
N THR A 65 -12.62 -9.97 -9.32
CA THR A 65 -12.64 -9.87 -10.78
C THR A 65 -13.04 -11.20 -11.44
N ALA A 66 -13.40 -11.16 -12.71
CA ALA A 66 -13.64 -12.37 -13.49
C ALA A 66 -12.33 -13.16 -13.67
N GLU A 67 -12.40 -14.48 -13.50
CA GLU A 67 -11.26 -15.37 -13.64
C GLU A 67 -10.92 -15.69 -15.12
N SER A 68 -11.89 -15.56 -16.02
CA SER A 68 -11.78 -15.91 -17.42
C SER A 68 -12.64 -15.01 -18.31
N GLY A 69 -12.43 -15.11 -19.62
CA GLY A 69 -13.17 -14.36 -20.62
C GLY A 69 -12.65 -12.93 -20.83
N PRO A 70 -13.39 -12.10 -21.61
CA PRO A 70 -12.93 -10.77 -22.01
C PRO A 70 -12.82 -9.77 -20.87
N GLN A 71 -13.42 -10.05 -19.71
CA GLN A 71 -13.37 -9.22 -18.52
C GLN A 71 -12.34 -9.69 -17.47
N THR A 72 -11.48 -10.66 -17.85
CA THR A 72 -10.45 -11.17 -16.93
C THR A 72 -9.60 -10.05 -16.36
N GLY A 73 -9.56 -9.97 -15.03
CA GLY A 73 -8.77 -8.97 -14.30
C GLY A 73 -9.33 -7.54 -14.33
N ALA A 74 -10.47 -7.28 -14.98
CA ALA A 74 -11.10 -5.95 -14.97
C ALA A 74 -11.76 -5.68 -13.63
N LEU A 75 -11.62 -4.44 -13.12
CA LEU A 75 -12.34 -4.01 -11.93
C LEU A 75 -13.86 -4.00 -12.20
N THR A 76 -14.62 -4.32 -11.18
CA THR A 76 -16.06 -4.54 -11.23
C THR A 76 -16.82 -3.49 -10.39
N PRO A 77 -18.16 -3.43 -10.45
CA PRO A 77 -18.95 -2.60 -9.55
C PRO A 77 -18.69 -2.84 -8.06
N TYR A 78 -18.22 -4.04 -7.68
CA TYR A 78 -17.77 -4.33 -6.32
C TYR A 78 -16.66 -3.38 -5.86
N HIS A 79 -15.69 -3.09 -6.72
CA HIS A 79 -14.57 -2.21 -6.39
C HIS A 79 -15.04 -0.75 -6.24
N ILE A 80 -16.01 -0.29 -7.05
CA ILE A 80 -16.61 1.03 -6.87
C ILE A 80 -17.30 1.11 -5.50
N SER A 81 -18.10 0.09 -5.15
CA SER A 81 -18.83 0.02 -3.88
C SER A 81 -17.88 0.04 -2.68
N THR A 82 -16.81 -0.72 -2.74
CA THR A 82 -15.88 -0.88 -1.60
C THR A 82 -14.92 0.31 -1.49
N LEU A 83 -14.16 0.59 -2.55
CA LEU A 83 -13.12 1.63 -2.54
C LEU A 83 -13.74 3.04 -2.54
N GLY A 84 -14.84 3.21 -3.29
CA GLY A 84 -15.60 4.46 -3.32
C GLY A 84 -16.17 4.82 -1.95
N HIS A 85 -16.59 3.83 -1.16
CA HIS A 85 -17.12 4.07 0.18
C HIS A 85 -16.05 4.66 1.13
N TYR A 86 -14.79 4.22 1.03
CA TYR A 86 -13.70 4.78 1.83
C TYR A 86 -13.41 6.24 1.46
N ALA A 87 -13.40 6.57 0.16
CA ALA A 87 -13.22 7.94 -0.31
C ALA A 87 -14.39 8.85 0.13
N LEU A 88 -15.64 8.36 0.00
CA LEU A 88 -16.85 9.03 0.47
C LEU A 88 -16.78 9.37 1.96
N LYS A 89 -16.18 8.50 2.77
CA LYS A 89 -16.04 8.64 4.23
C LYS A 89 -14.75 9.34 4.67
N GLY A 90 -14.06 10.03 3.76
CA GLY A 90 -13.01 10.99 4.11
C GLY A 90 -11.58 10.53 3.96
N ALA A 91 -11.32 9.31 3.51
CA ALA A 91 -9.96 8.90 3.18
C ALA A 91 -9.36 9.80 2.09
N ALA A 92 -8.12 10.26 2.27
CA ALA A 92 -7.50 11.19 1.34
C ALA A 92 -7.02 10.53 0.05
N LEU A 93 -6.48 9.31 0.18
CA LEU A 93 -5.98 8.48 -0.92
C LEU A 93 -6.46 7.04 -0.70
N VAL A 94 -7.02 6.43 -1.72
CA VAL A 94 -7.51 5.04 -1.68
C VAL A 94 -6.78 4.23 -2.74
N PHE A 95 -6.06 3.19 -2.32
CA PHE A 95 -5.37 2.30 -3.23
C PHE A 95 -6.26 1.16 -3.73
N VAL A 96 -6.22 0.95 -5.04
CA VAL A 96 -6.64 -0.32 -5.64
C VAL A 96 -5.62 -1.38 -5.24
N GLU A 97 -6.10 -2.58 -4.95
CA GLU A 97 -5.31 -3.74 -4.56
C GLU A 97 -4.22 -4.13 -5.55
N ALA A 98 -3.34 -5.07 -5.15
CA ALA A 98 -2.28 -5.63 -5.98
C ALA A 98 -2.81 -6.07 -7.35
N THR A 99 -2.43 -5.33 -8.38
CA THR A 99 -2.92 -5.43 -9.75
C THR A 99 -1.81 -5.99 -10.63
N GLY A 100 -2.04 -7.17 -11.23
CA GLY A 100 -1.05 -7.86 -12.03
C GLY A 100 -0.63 -7.08 -13.27
N VAL A 101 0.69 -6.89 -13.47
CA VAL A 101 1.24 -6.27 -14.70
C VAL A 101 1.31 -7.26 -15.87
N GLN A 102 1.21 -8.56 -15.57
CA GLN A 102 1.11 -9.67 -16.54
C GLN A 102 -0.01 -10.62 -16.08
N PRO A 103 -0.61 -11.42 -16.97
CA PRO A 103 -1.65 -12.39 -16.62
C PRO A 103 -1.23 -13.36 -15.52
N ASN A 104 -0.01 -13.90 -15.60
CA ASN A 104 0.58 -14.83 -14.65
C ASN A 104 1.12 -14.11 -13.38
N GLY A 105 1.14 -12.79 -13.36
CA GLY A 105 1.50 -11.96 -12.20
C GLY A 105 0.40 -11.82 -11.15
N ARG A 106 -0.82 -12.29 -11.40
CA ARG A 106 -1.90 -12.29 -10.40
C ARG A 106 -1.60 -13.28 -9.28
N ILE A 107 -2.09 -12.99 -8.06
CA ILE A 107 -2.03 -13.92 -6.94
C ILE A 107 -3.04 -15.05 -7.13
N SER A 108 -4.27 -14.70 -7.49
CA SER A 108 -5.40 -15.59 -7.71
C SER A 108 -6.04 -15.30 -9.08
N PRO A 109 -6.73 -16.27 -9.71
CA PRO A 109 -7.52 -16.02 -10.92
C PRO A 109 -8.46 -14.81 -10.81
N ASN A 110 -8.95 -14.51 -9.61
CA ASN A 110 -9.88 -13.42 -9.33
C ASN A 110 -9.20 -12.09 -8.92
N CYS A 111 -7.88 -11.96 -9.07
CA CYS A 111 -7.18 -10.69 -8.86
C CYS A 111 -7.28 -9.78 -10.07
N PRO A 112 -7.23 -8.44 -9.85
CA PRO A 112 -7.18 -7.49 -10.94
C PRO A 112 -5.86 -7.54 -11.70
N GLY A 113 -5.90 -7.00 -12.92
CA GLY A 113 -4.76 -6.83 -13.78
C GLY A 113 -4.86 -5.56 -14.61
N LEU A 114 -3.71 -5.15 -15.16
CA LEU A 114 -3.62 -4.01 -16.05
C LEU A 114 -2.64 -4.25 -17.21
N TRP A 115 -2.62 -5.48 -17.70
CA TRP A 115 -1.79 -5.90 -18.85
C TRP A 115 -2.45 -5.64 -20.21
N SER A 116 -3.75 -5.26 -20.24
CA SER A 116 -4.53 -5.03 -21.45
C SER A 116 -5.35 -3.74 -21.34
N ASP A 117 -5.57 -3.09 -22.47
CA ASP A 117 -6.42 -1.88 -22.56
C ASP A 117 -7.88 -2.15 -22.20
N SER A 118 -8.35 -3.39 -22.34
CA SER A 118 -9.70 -3.81 -21.95
C SER A 118 -9.98 -3.66 -20.45
N GLN A 119 -8.93 -3.54 -19.63
CA GLN A 119 -9.03 -3.36 -18.17
C GLN A 119 -9.12 -1.90 -17.74
N ILE A 120 -8.76 -0.95 -18.63
CA ILE A 120 -8.81 0.50 -18.36
C ILE A 120 -10.20 0.99 -17.93
N PRO A 121 -11.32 0.60 -18.60
CA PRO A 121 -12.64 1.11 -18.25
C PRO A 121 -13.04 0.82 -16.79
N GLY A 122 -12.71 -0.36 -16.28
CA GLY A 122 -13.00 -0.72 -14.88
C GLY A 122 -12.23 0.15 -13.88
N VAL A 123 -10.94 0.39 -14.13
CA VAL A 123 -10.11 1.29 -13.32
C VAL A 123 -10.62 2.72 -13.38
N LYS A 124 -10.96 3.19 -14.60
CA LYS A 124 -11.49 4.55 -14.80
C LYS A 124 -12.80 4.75 -14.03
N ALA A 125 -13.71 3.78 -14.03
CA ALA A 125 -14.97 3.90 -13.31
C ALA A 125 -14.75 4.05 -11.78
N VAL A 126 -13.78 3.36 -11.21
CA VAL A 126 -13.38 3.51 -9.80
C VAL A 126 -12.75 4.89 -9.57
N ALA A 127 -11.84 5.32 -10.45
CA ALA A 127 -11.18 6.63 -10.37
C ALA A 127 -12.20 7.78 -10.45
N ASP A 128 -13.09 7.76 -11.42
CA ASP A 128 -14.14 8.78 -11.60
C ASP A 128 -15.01 8.91 -10.35
N TYR A 129 -15.38 7.77 -9.72
CA TYR A 129 -16.19 7.82 -8.50
C TYR A 129 -15.42 8.40 -7.31
N ILE A 130 -14.15 8.01 -7.12
CA ILE A 130 -13.30 8.51 -6.03
C ILE A 130 -13.05 10.01 -6.22
N HIS A 131 -12.77 10.47 -7.45
CA HIS A 131 -12.60 11.88 -7.79
C HIS A 131 -13.88 12.69 -7.51
N ALA A 132 -15.06 12.10 -7.76
CA ALA A 132 -16.33 12.75 -7.44
C ALA A 132 -16.53 12.99 -5.92
N GLN A 133 -15.76 12.30 -5.08
CA GLN A 133 -15.68 12.56 -3.64
C GLN A 133 -14.50 13.47 -3.28
N ASN A 134 -13.84 14.09 -4.27
CA ASN A 134 -12.59 14.83 -4.12
C ASN A 134 -11.47 14.01 -3.46
N GLY A 135 -11.49 12.68 -3.59
CA GLY A 135 -10.44 11.76 -3.16
C GLY A 135 -9.39 11.56 -4.25
N LEU A 136 -8.23 11.02 -3.87
CA LEU A 136 -7.22 10.55 -4.79
C LEU A 136 -7.27 9.03 -4.90
N VAL A 137 -6.98 8.50 -6.09
CA VAL A 137 -6.90 7.06 -6.33
C VAL A 137 -5.47 6.63 -6.60
N GLY A 138 -5.03 5.60 -5.87
CA GLY A 138 -3.76 4.92 -6.08
C GLY A 138 -3.94 3.56 -6.76
N MET A 139 -2.95 3.13 -7.53
CA MET A 139 -2.89 1.80 -8.13
C MET A 139 -1.63 1.09 -7.64
N GLN A 140 -1.80 -0.04 -6.95
CA GLN A 140 -0.66 -0.89 -6.61
C GLN A 140 -0.39 -1.86 -7.76
N LEU A 141 0.65 -1.63 -8.55
CA LEU A 141 1.12 -2.57 -9.56
C LEU A 141 1.92 -3.70 -8.90
N ALA A 142 1.75 -4.93 -9.39
CA ALA A 142 2.29 -6.11 -8.72
C ALA A 142 2.61 -7.26 -9.70
N HIS A 143 3.45 -8.18 -9.22
CA HIS A 143 3.61 -9.51 -9.80
C HIS A 143 3.86 -10.51 -8.66
N ALA A 144 3.00 -11.53 -8.54
CA ALA A 144 3.01 -12.45 -7.41
C ALA A 144 4.23 -13.39 -7.37
N GLY A 145 4.89 -13.61 -8.53
CA GLY A 145 6.02 -14.52 -8.61
C GLY A 145 5.63 -15.95 -8.17
N ARG A 146 6.47 -16.58 -7.34
CA ARG A 146 6.25 -17.95 -6.86
C ARG A 146 5.01 -18.14 -5.96
N LYS A 147 4.35 -17.03 -5.57
CA LYS A 147 3.08 -17.05 -4.82
C LYS A 147 1.86 -16.90 -5.71
N ALA A 148 2.03 -16.96 -7.02
CA ALA A 148 0.95 -16.88 -8.00
C ALA A 148 0.14 -18.19 -8.10
N SER A 149 -1.00 -18.08 -8.78
CA SER A 149 -1.88 -19.23 -9.08
C SER A 149 -2.40 -19.95 -7.84
N THR A 150 -2.81 -19.19 -6.82
CA THR A 150 -3.51 -19.71 -5.64
C THR A 150 -4.97 -19.27 -5.67
N VAL A 151 -5.86 -20.04 -5.04
CA VAL A 151 -7.25 -19.60 -4.85
C VAL A 151 -7.30 -18.45 -3.82
N ALA A 152 -8.39 -17.69 -3.80
CA ALA A 152 -8.58 -16.64 -2.80
C ALA A 152 -8.53 -17.22 -1.37
N PRO A 153 -7.97 -16.51 -0.37
CA PRO A 153 -7.80 -17.04 0.98
C PRO A 153 -9.10 -17.51 1.64
N PHE A 154 -10.22 -16.82 1.39
CA PHE A 154 -11.53 -17.23 1.91
C PHE A 154 -12.08 -18.51 1.23
N VAL A 155 -11.56 -18.87 0.05
CA VAL A 155 -11.82 -20.17 -0.58
C VAL A 155 -10.93 -21.24 0.05
N ALA A 156 -9.62 -20.96 0.20
CA ALA A 156 -8.68 -21.88 0.85
C ALA A 156 -9.11 -22.24 2.28
N SER A 157 -9.63 -21.26 3.03
CA SER A 157 -10.10 -21.48 4.41
C SER A 157 -11.27 -22.47 4.52
N ARG A 158 -12.07 -22.64 3.45
CA ARG A 158 -13.13 -23.68 3.41
C ARG A 158 -12.57 -25.09 3.41
N PHE A 159 -11.32 -25.25 3.00
CA PHE A 159 -10.59 -26.53 3.05
C PHE A 159 -9.70 -26.64 4.31
N GLY A 160 -9.81 -25.69 5.25
CA GLY A 160 -8.98 -25.65 6.45
C GLY A 160 -7.49 -25.36 6.17
N LYS A 161 -7.16 -24.83 4.99
CA LYS A 161 -5.78 -24.57 4.54
C LYS A 161 -5.48 -23.06 4.47
N PRO A 162 -4.24 -22.65 4.74
CA PRO A 162 -3.82 -21.24 4.59
C PRO A 162 -3.71 -20.83 3.13
N SER A 163 -3.44 -21.78 2.22
CA SER A 163 -3.39 -21.59 0.77
C SER A 163 -3.75 -22.90 0.06
N VAL A 164 -4.31 -22.78 -1.13
CA VAL A 164 -4.59 -23.89 -2.04
C VAL A 164 -4.22 -23.44 -3.45
N ARG A 165 -3.55 -24.31 -4.20
CA ARG A 165 -3.21 -24.06 -5.60
C ARG A 165 -4.46 -23.90 -6.46
N ALA A 166 -4.48 -22.89 -7.34
CA ALA A 166 -5.44 -22.81 -8.42
C ALA A 166 -4.85 -23.52 -9.63
N ASP A 167 -5.36 -24.70 -9.94
CA ASP A 167 -5.03 -25.42 -11.18
C ASP A 167 -5.80 -24.84 -12.38
N ALA A 168 -5.66 -25.47 -13.54
CA ALA A 168 -6.34 -25.03 -14.75
C ALA A 168 -7.87 -25.08 -14.62
N ALA A 169 -8.42 -26.03 -13.86
CA ALA A 169 -9.86 -26.15 -13.62
C ALA A 169 -10.39 -25.01 -12.75
N ALA A 170 -9.52 -24.46 -11.88
CA ALA A 170 -9.81 -23.27 -11.06
C ALA A 170 -9.33 -21.96 -11.73
N GLY A 171 -9.08 -21.95 -13.04
CA GLY A 171 -8.63 -20.78 -13.79
C GLY A 171 -7.17 -20.40 -13.54
N GLY A 172 -6.38 -21.26 -12.93
CA GLY A 172 -4.97 -21.02 -12.61
C GLY A 172 -4.00 -21.35 -13.76
N TRP A 173 -2.71 -21.07 -13.51
CA TRP A 173 -1.61 -21.19 -14.50
C TRP A 173 -0.35 -21.81 -13.86
N GLY A 174 -0.50 -22.94 -13.17
CA GLY A 174 0.57 -23.59 -12.42
C GLY A 174 1.88 -23.82 -13.18
N ALA A 175 1.80 -24.11 -14.50
CA ALA A 175 2.98 -24.29 -15.34
C ALA A 175 3.73 -22.98 -15.66
N ASP A 176 3.10 -21.82 -15.47
CA ASP A 176 3.68 -20.49 -15.72
C ASP A 176 3.81 -19.65 -14.45
N VAL A 177 3.92 -20.28 -13.31
CA VAL A 177 4.37 -19.66 -12.08
C VAL A 177 5.87 -19.43 -12.17
N VAL A 178 6.33 -18.21 -11.89
CA VAL A 178 7.72 -17.79 -12.10
C VAL A 178 8.37 -17.23 -10.85
N GLY A 179 9.70 -17.24 -10.82
CA GLY A 179 10.50 -16.68 -9.72
C GLY A 179 11.90 -16.29 -10.20
N PRO A 180 12.72 -15.65 -9.31
CA PRO A 180 14.13 -15.41 -9.62
C PRO A 180 14.92 -16.71 -9.78
N SER A 181 14.54 -17.76 -9.03
CA SER A 181 15.08 -19.11 -9.11
C SER A 181 13.96 -20.11 -9.26
N GLY A 182 14.21 -21.24 -9.89
CA GLY A 182 13.20 -22.23 -10.26
C GLY A 182 13.37 -23.61 -9.65
N GLY A 183 12.31 -24.41 -9.71
CA GLY A 183 12.27 -25.79 -9.26
C GLY A 183 11.60 -26.01 -7.89
N GLU A 184 11.50 -27.29 -7.53
CA GLU A 184 10.77 -27.72 -6.33
C GLU A 184 11.33 -27.15 -5.00
N ALA A 185 12.63 -26.88 -4.95
CA ALA A 185 13.27 -26.26 -3.77
C ALA A 185 12.83 -24.81 -3.55
N PHE A 186 12.14 -24.19 -4.49
CA PHE A 186 11.69 -22.81 -4.44
C PHE A 186 10.17 -22.65 -4.31
N THR A 187 9.41 -23.72 -4.05
CA THR A 187 8.02 -23.61 -3.61
C THR A 187 7.95 -22.72 -2.36
N TRP A 188 6.91 -21.89 -2.27
CA TRP A 188 6.87 -20.90 -1.17
C TRP A 188 6.74 -21.54 0.22
N ASP A 189 5.94 -22.61 0.32
CA ASP A 189 5.67 -23.35 1.58
C ASP A 189 6.69 -24.43 1.90
N GLY A 190 7.68 -24.66 1.02
CA GLY A 190 8.65 -25.73 1.17
C GLY A 190 8.09 -27.12 0.91
N VAL A 191 6.83 -27.24 0.48
CA VAL A 191 6.16 -28.49 0.14
C VAL A 191 6.25 -28.72 -1.35
N SER A 192 6.55 -29.96 -1.77
CA SER A 192 6.64 -30.28 -3.22
C SER A 192 5.34 -29.93 -3.94
N SER A 193 5.48 -29.36 -5.14
CA SER A 193 4.33 -29.08 -6.00
C SER A 193 3.57 -30.33 -6.44
N LYS A 194 4.14 -31.50 -6.25
CA LYS A 194 3.51 -32.82 -6.52
C LYS A 194 2.71 -33.35 -5.31
N ASP A 195 2.96 -32.80 -4.12
CA ASP A 195 2.24 -33.17 -2.91
C ASP A 195 0.87 -32.49 -2.91
N PRO A 196 -0.25 -33.23 -2.75
CA PRO A 196 -1.59 -32.64 -2.69
C PRO A 196 -1.80 -31.70 -1.48
N GLU A 197 -0.96 -31.81 -0.46
CA GLU A 197 -1.02 -30.92 0.71
C GLU A 197 -0.33 -29.57 0.47
N GLY A 198 0.53 -29.44 -0.56
CA GLY A 198 1.19 -28.19 -0.90
C GLY A 198 0.22 -27.12 -1.40
N GLY A 199 0.43 -25.88 -0.95
CA GLY A 199 -0.40 -24.74 -1.31
C GLY A 199 0.09 -23.93 -2.51
N PHE A 200 1.30 -24.24 -3.02
CA PHE A 200 1.97 -23.46 -4.09
C PHE A 200 2.56 -24.36 -5.17
N PHE A 201 2.73 -23.80 -6.36
CA PHE A 201 3.43 -24.44 -7.46
C PHE A 201 4.94 -24.19 -7.38
N ALA A 202 5.75 -25.10 -7.92
CA ALA A 202 7.17 -24.87 -8.14
C ALA A 202 7.34 -23.81 -9.24
N PRO A 203 8.09 -22.71 -8.98
CA PRO A 203 8.28 -21.69 -9.99
C PRO A 203 9.25 -22.15 -11.11
N ARG A 204 9.05 -21.61 -12.30
CA ARG A 204 10.06 -21.57 -13.37
C ARG A 204 10.98 -20.38 -13.13
N GLU A 205 12.28 -20.55 -13.31
CA GLU A 205 13.22 -19.43 -13.26
C GLU A 205 13.00 -18.49 -14.46
N LEU A 206 12.97 -17.19 -14.20
CA LEU A 206 12.88 -16.16 -15.23
C LEU A 206 14.19 -16.08 -16.01
N SER A 207 14.12 -16.19 -17.34
CA SER A 207 15.23 -15.90 -18.24
C SER A 207 15.48 -14.38 -18.32
N GLN A 208 16.60 -13.97 -18.95
CA GLN A 208 16.85 -12.55 -19.22
C GLN A 208 15.76 -11.93 -20.10
N VAL A 209 15.25 -12.68 -21.09
CA VAL A 209 14.18 -12.21 -21.97
C VAL A 209 12.89 -11.99 -21.17
N ASP A 210 12.53 -12.93 -20.29
CA ASP A 210 11.38 -12.77 -19.39
C ASP A 210 11.50 -11.52 -18.52
N ILE A 211 12.71 -11.22 -17.99
CA ILE A 211 12.95 -10.05 -17.15
C ILE A 211 12.80 -8.76 -17.97
N ASP A 212 13.33 -8.72 -19.20
CA ASP A 212 13.20 -7.54 -20.07
C ASP A 212 11.74 -7.30 -20.48
N GLU A 213 10.96 -8.37 -20.73
CA GLU A 213 9.52 -8.30 -20.97
C GLU A 213 8.74 -7.86 -19.73
N LEU A 214 9.13 -8.36 -18.56
CA LEU A 214 8.54 -7.96 -17.29
C LEU A 214 8.71 -6.46 -17.03
N VAL A 215 9.91 -5.90 -17.23
CA VAL A 215 10.15 -4.45 -17.04
C VAL A 215 9.29 -3.63 -18.01
N ARG A 216 9.13 -4.08 -19.27
CA ARG A 216 8.20 -3.43 -20.22
C ARG A 216 6.75 -3.52 -19.75
N ALA A 217 6.31 -4.68 -19.26
CA ALA A 217 4.94 -4.86 -18.75
C ALA A 217 4.62 -3.93 -17.59
N TRP A 218 5.59 -3.65 -16.71
CA TRP A 218 5.44 -2.65 -15.64
C TRP A 218 5.24 -1.24 -16.22
N ALA A 219 6.03 -0.83 -17.20
CA ALA A 219 5.89 0.47 -17.86
C ALA A 219 4.53 0.58 -18.58
N ASP A 220 4.10 -0.44 -19.29
CA ASP A 220 2.82 -0.48 -20.00
C ASP A 220 1.64 -0.40 -19.04
N ALA A 221 1.70 -1.10 -17.89
CA ALA A 221 0.68 -1.00 -16.84
C ALA A 221 0.63 0.41 -16.23
N ALA A 222 1.78 1.06 -16.06
CA ALA A 222 1.86 2.43 -15.58
C ALA A 222 1.19 3.41 -16.57
N VAL A 223 1.44 3.28 -17.87
CA VAL A 223 0.77 4.07 -18.92
C VAL A 223 -0.76 3.87 -18.87
N ARG A 224 -1.22 2.62 -18.71
CA ARG A 224 -2.65 2.33 -18.58
C ARG A 224 -3.25 2.93 -17.31
N SER A 225 -2.50 2.94 -16.20
CA SER A 225 -2.91 3.61 -14.95
C SER A 225 -3.15 5.10 -15.17
N VAL A 226 -2.21 5.79 -15.84
CA VAL A 226 -2.35 7.22 -16.18
C VAL A 226 -3.57 7.46 -17.07
N ARG A 227 -3.76 6.63 -18.11
CA ARG A 227 -4.92 6.73 -19.03
C ARG A 227 -6.26 6.49 -18.32
N ALA A 228 -6.26 5.68 -17.25
CA ALA A 228 -7.44 5.41 -16.44
C ALA A 228 -7.74 6.52 -15.41
N GLY A 229 -6.89 7.53 -15.27
CA GLY A 229 -7.06 8.62 -14.33
C GLY A 229 -6.55 8.33 -12.91
N VAL A 230 -5.62 7.40 -12.75
CA VAL A 230 -4.96 7.13 -11.45
C VAL A 230 -4.05 8.30 -11.09
N ASP A 231 -4.06 8.74 -9.83
CA ASP A 231 -3.26 9.86 -9.32
C ASP A 231 -1.89 9.43 -8.79
N VAL A 232 -1.78 8.20 -8.27
CA VAL A 232 -0.59 7.67 -7.60
C VAL A 232 -0.34 6.23 -8.05
N ILE A 233 0.89 5.90 -8.39
CA ILE A 233 1.29 4.50 -8.64
C ILE A 233 2.16 4.02 -7.48
N GLU A 234 1.89 2.80 -6.99
CA GLU A 234 2.72 2.11 -6.01
C GLU A 234 3.30 0.84 -6.63
N ILE A 235 4.62 0.67 -6.50
CA ILE A 235 5.30 -0.58 -6.84
C ILE A 235 5.20 -1.53 -5.65
N HIS A 236 4.63 -2.72 -5.86
CA HIS A 236 4.58 -3.76 -4.83
C HIS A 236 5.88 -4.54 -4.76
N GLY A 237 6.81 -4.12 -3.89
CA GLY A 237 8.09 -4.77 -3.65
C GLY A 237 8.17 -5.57 -2.35
N ALA A 238 7.00 -6.02 -1.81
CA ALA A 238 6.89 -6.59 -0.47
C ALA A 238 6.26 -8.00 -0.46
N HIS A 239 6.10 -8.57 0.74
CA HIS A 239 5.27 -9.73 1.11
C HIS A 239 5.62 -11.04 0.40
N GLY A 240 6.89 -11.19 -0.04
CA GLY A 240 7.34 -12.39 -0.74
C GLY A 240 6.81 -12.50 -2.17
N TYR A 241 6.35 -11.39 -2.77
CA TYR A 241 6.04 -11.34 -4.19
C TYR A 241 7.31 -11.10 -5.03
N LEU A 242 7.19 -11.06 -6.34
CA LEU A 242 8.33 -11.24 -7.25
C LEU A 242 9.50 -10.29 -6.95
N ILE A 243 9.26 -9.00 -6.77
CA ILE A 243 10.35 -8.05 -6.47
C ILE A 243 11.03 -8.41 -5.14
N HIS A 244 10.26 -8.71 -4.08
CA HIS A 244 10.85 -9.16 -2.81
C HIS A 244 11.65 -10.45 -2.97
N GLN A 245 11.18 -11.37 -3.82
CA GLN A 245 11.91 -12.61 -4.12
C GLN A 245 13.28 -12.32 -4.77
N PHE A 246 13.38 -11.29 -5.63
CA PHE A 246 14.65 -10.85 -6.21
C PHE A 246 15.57 -10.20 -5.19
N LEU A 247 15.03 -9.41 -4.26
CA LEU A 247 15.81 -8.73 -3.21
C LEU A 247 16.44 -9.71 -2.22
N SER A 248 15.71 -10.76 -1.85
CA SER A 248 16.12 -11.72 -0.83
C SER A 248 17.17 -12.71 -1.32
N PRO A 249 18.31 -12.86 -0.60
CA PRO A 249 19.28 -13.91 -0.93
C PRO A 249 18.76 -15.33 -0.65
N VAL A 250 17.71 -15.47 0.14
CA VAL A 250 17.06 -16.77 0.41
C VAL A 250 16.34 -17.31 -0.83
N THR A 251 15.72 -16.45 -1.60
CA THR A 251 14.90 -16.84 -2.76
C THR A 251 15.57 -16.59 -4.11
N ASN A 252 16.56 -15.70 -4.13
CA ASN A 252 17.31 -15.37 -5.34
C ASN A 252 18.70 -16.05 -5.30
N ARG A 253 18.80 -17.18 -5.97
CA ARG A 253 20.05 -17.97 -6.11
C ARG A 253 20.68 -17.82 -7.49
N ARG A 254 20.31 -16.77 -8.21
CA ARG A 254 20.87 -16.50 -9.54
C ARG A 254 22.35 -16.17 -9.45
N THR A 255 23.09 -16.54 -10.49
CA THR A 255 24.52 -16.26 -10.66
C THR A 255 24.79 -15.25 -11.76
N ASP A 256 23.75 -14.72 -12.40
CA ASP A 256 23.81 -13.68 -13.41
C ASP A 256 23.76 -12.26 -12.81
N ARG A 257 23.60 -11.26 -13.68
CA ARG A 257 23.50 -9.84 -13.27
C ARG A 257 22.31 -9.47 -12.37
N TYR A 258 21.39 -10.39 -12.09
CA TYR A 258 20.24 -10.19 -11.23
C TYR A 258 20.31 -10.95 -9.90
N GLY A 259 21.44 -11.60 -9.58
CA GLY A 259 21.65 -12.37 -8.36
C GLY A 259 23.03 -12.16 -7.72
N GLY A 260 23.24 -12.73 -6.54
CA GLY A 260 24.48 -12.65 -5.78
C GLY A 260 24.59 -11.33 -4.99
N SER A 261 25.26 -10.31 -5.53
CA SER A 261 25.51 -9.05 -4.82
C SER A 261 24.24 -8.24 -4.55
N PHE A 262 24.32 -7.29 -3.61
CA PHE A 262 23.22 -6.37 -3.32
C PHE A 262 22.77 -5.62 -4.57
N GLU A 263 23.69 -5.07 -5.36
CA GLU A 263 23.43 -4.34 -6.59
C GLU A 263 22.67 -5.21 -7.61
N ASN A 264 23.07 -6.46 -7.71
CA ASN A 264 22.42 -7.38 -8.65
C ASN A 264 21.01 -7.76 -8.19
N ARG A 265 20.82 -8.09 -6.90
CA ARG A 265 19.48 -8.42 -6.37
C ARG A 265 18.51 -7.25 -6.43
N THR A 266 18.99 -6.02 -6.29
CA THR A 266 18.16 -4.81 -6.36
C THR A 266 17.92 -4.32 -7.78
N ARG A 267 18.66 -4.82 -8.77
CA ARG A 267 18.65 -4.36 -10.17
C ARG A 267 17.24 -4.37 -10.78
N LEU A 268 16.48 -5.46 -10.62
CA LEU A 268 15.13 -5.54 -11.17
C LEU A 268 14.25 -4.36 -10.70
N LEU A 269 14.26 -4.07 -9.40
CA LEU A 269 13.49 -2.95 -8.86
C LEU A 269 13.97 -1.61 -9.41
N VAL A 270 15.29 -1.41 -9.50
CA VAL A 270 15.90 -0.20 -10.06
C VAL A 270 15.49 -0.01 -11.52
N ASP A 271 15.51 -1.07 -12.32
CA ASP A 271 15.11 -1.04 -13.72
C ASP A 271 13.60 -0.73 -13.86
N ILE A 272 12.74 -1.30 -13.01
CA ILE A 272 11.31 -0.99 -12.95
C ILE A 272 11.09 0.48 -12.57
N VAL A 273 11.74 1.01 -11.51
CA VAL A 273 11.59 2.41 -11.11
C VAL A 273 11.95 3.36 -12.25
N LYS A 274 13.06 3.11 -12.93
CA LYS A 274 13.49 3.91 -14.11
C LYS A 274 12.47 3.83 -15.25
N ALA A 275 11.98 2.62 -15.55
CA ALA A 275 11.00 2.42 -16.62
C ALA A 275 9.68 3.13 -16.33
N LEU A 276 9.19 3.08 -15.09
CA LEU A 276 7.97 3.79 -14.69
C LEU A 276 8.16 5.31 -14.77
N ARG A 277 9.27 5.83 -14.24
CA ARG A 277 9.56 7.27 -14.29
C ARG A 277 9.68 7.82 -15.70
N ALA A 278 10.13 7.01 -16.64
CA ALA A 278 10.23 7.40 -18.05
C ALA A 278 8.87 7.59 -18.73
N VAL A 279 7.79 6.99 -18.21
CA VAL A 279 6.49 6.95 -18.89
C VAL A 279 5.34 7.64 -18.12
N ILE A 280 5.50 7.89 -16.82
CA ILE A 280 4.48 8.60 -16.02
C ILE A 280 4.78 10.11 -15.97
N PRO A 281 3.75 10.96 -15.77
CA PRO A 281 3.96 12.38 -15.61
C PRO A 281 4.95 12.71 -14.48
N GLU A 282 5.78 13.75 -14.67
CA GLU A 282 6.73 14.17 -13.63
C GLU A 282 6.01 14.56 -12.33
N THR A 283 4.82 15.13 -12.42
CA THR A 283 4.00 15.51 -11.27
C THR A 283 3.34 14.34 -10.54
N MET A 284 3.30 13.14 -11.14
CA MET A 284 2.68 11.97 -10.53
C MET A 284 3.57 11.37 -9.44
N PRO A 285 3.08 11.19 -8.19
CA PRO A 285 3.80 10.48 -7.16
C PRO A 285 4.04 9.02 -7.51
N LEU A 286 5.25 8.52 -7.21
CA LEU A 286 5.60 7.11 -7.28
C LEU A 286 5.90 6.60 -5.87
N PHE A 287 5.08 5.68 -5.42
CA PHE A 287 5.24 4.99 -4.15
C PHE A 287 5.94 3.65 -4.36
N LEU A 288 6.57 3.18 -3.31
CA LEU A 288 7.17 1.85 -3.24
C LEU A 288 6.80 1.20 -1.92
N ARG A 289 6.20 0.02 -1.95
CA ARG A 289 6.01 -0.80 -0.76
C ARG A 289 7.11 -1.83 -0.67
N LEU A 290 7.81 -1.88 0.47
CA LEU A 290 8.84 -2.88 0.76
C LEU A 290 8.51 -3.67 2.04
N SER A 291 8.86 -4.95 2.05
CA SER A 291 9.08 -5.66 3.31
C SER A 291 10.46 -5.26 3.81
N ALA A 292 10.52 -4.40 4.81
CA ALA A 292 11.76 -3.82 5.33
C ALA A 292 12.69 -4.86 5.96
N THR A 293 12.15 -5.98 6.40
CA THR A 293 12.86 -7.19 6.84
C THR A 293 11.99 -8.40 6.51
N GLU A 294 12.58 -9.54 6.30
CA GLU A 294 11.89 -10.81 6.10
C GLU A 294 11.86 -11.67 7.37
N TRP A 295 12.43 -11.19 8.47
CA TRP A 295 12.44 -11.86 9.78
C TRP A 295 13.08 -13.26 9.76
N LEU A 296 14.16 -13.43 8.99
CA LEU A 296 14.87 -14.70 8.83
C LEU A 296 16.25 -14.70 9.47
N GLU A 297 16.72 -13.60 10.02
CA GLU A 297 18.08 -13.40 10.51
C GLU A 297 18.48 -14.47 11.53
N GLU A 298 17.54 -14.92 12.38
CA GLU A 298 17.77 -15.92 13.41
C GLU A 298 17.38 -17.35 13.00
N THR A 299 16.93 -17.55 11.76
CA THR A 299 16.55 -18.87 11.24
C THR A 299 17.73 -19.61 10.65
N ALA A 300 17.62 -20.93 10.47
CA ALA A 300 18.67 -21.72 9.82
C ALA A 300 18.90 -21.23 8.38
N VAL A 301 17.83 -20.99 7.63
CA VAL A 301 17.89 -20.55 6.23
C VAL A 301 18.50 -19.16 6.12
N GLY A 302 18.19 -18.24 7.05
CA GLY A 302 18.77 -16.90 7.07
C GLY A 302 20.26 -16.90 7.44
N LYS A 303 20.69 -17.78 8.34
CA LYS A 303 22.11 -17.95 8.69
C LYS A 303 22.93 -18.56 7.56
N GLU A 304 22.35 -19.48 6.79
CA GLU A 304 23.01 -20.13 5.67
C GLU A 304 23.18 -19.20 4.47
N PHE A 305 22.15 -18.42 4.11
CA PHE A 305 22.10 -17.68 2.85
C PHE A 305 22.12 -16.16 3.00
N GLY A 306 22.01 -15.67 4.20
CA GLY A 306 21.73 -14.27 4.48
C GLY A 306 20.21 -14.00 4.47
N SER A 307 19.86 -12.77 4.84
CA SER A 307 18.46 -12.31 4.93
C SER A 307 18.34 -10.92 4.35
N TRP A 308 17.15 -10.58 3.81
CA TRP A 308 16.81 -9.19 3.53
C TRP A 308 16.40 -8.50 4.83
N ASP A 309 17.13 -7.48 5.22
CA ASP A 309 17.03 -6.82 6.52
C ASP A 309 16.77 -5.31 6.41
N VAL A 310 16.60 -4.66 7.55
CA VAL A 310 16.36 -3.21 7.63
C VAL A 310 17.54 -2.40 7.09
N ALA A 311 18.79 -2.85 7.27
CA ALA A 311 19.95 -2.16 6.74
C ALA A 311 19.95 -2.18 5.20
N SER A 312 19.69 -3.33 4.61
CA SER A 312 19.52 -3.49 3.15
C SER A 312 18.39 -2.59 2.62
N THR A 313 17.27 -2.50 3.34
CA THR A 313 16.15 -1.63 2.98
C THR A 313 16.55 -0.14 3.02
N ILE A 314 17.29 0.30 4.03
CA ILE A 314 17.78 1.69 4.12
C ILE A 314 18.70 2.03 2.94
N GLU A 315 19.63 1.14 2.59
CA GLU A 315 20.51 1.36 1.44
C GLU A 315 19.74 1.40 0.11
N LEU A 316 18.80 0.49 -0.09
CA LEU A 316 17.93 0.52 -1.27
C LEU A 316 17.08 1.80 -1.32
N ALA A 317 16.51 2.22 -0.20
CA ALA A 317 15.70 3.43 -0.09
C ALA A 317 16.49 4.69 -0.46
N LYS A 318 17.77 4.79 -0.08
CA LYS A 318 18.67 5.87 -0.51
C LYS A 318 18.89 5.88 -2.03
N ILE A 319 18.96 4.70 -2.65
CA ILE A 319 19.11 4.58 -4.11
C ILE A 319 17.83 5.00 -4.83
N VAL A 320 16.68 4.41 -4.47
CA VAL A 320 15.41 4.64 -5.20
C VAL A 320 14.86 6.04 -4.98
N SER A 321 15.16 6.70 -3.84
CA SER A 321 14.79 8.10 -3.61
C SER A 321 15.45 9.05 -4.63
N LYS A 322 16.69 8.78 -5.02
CA LYS A 322 17.40 9.53 -6.06
C LYS A 322 16.88 9.25 -7.47
N LEU A 323 16.22 8.10 -7.65
CA LEU A 323 15.60 7.70 -8.92
C LEU A 323 14.15 8.17 -9.05
N GLY A 324 13.62 8.88 -8.04
CA GLY A 324 12.31 9.49 -8.10
C GLY A 324 11.19 8.70 -7.43
N VAL A 325 11.48 7.77 -6.54
CA VAL A 325 10.49 7.27 -5.59
C VAL A 325 10.26 8.35 -4.53
N ASP A 326 8.99 8.71 -4.33
CA ASP A 326 8.59 9.84 -3.48
C ASP A 326 8.12 9.41 -2.09
N PHE A 327 7.67 8.18 -1.97
CA PHE A 327 7.05 7.66 -0.75
C PHE A 327 7.38 6.17 -0.58
N LEU A 328 7.87 5.80 0.60
CA LEU A 328 8.12 4.41 0.98
C LEU A 328 7.05 3.94 1.99
N ASP A 329 6.22 2.98 1.58
CA ASP A 329 5.28 2.26 2.46
C ASP A 329 6.02 1.09 3.12
N VAL A 330 6.23 1.20 4.43
CA VAL A 330 7.08 0.29 5.21
C VAL A 330 6.28 -0.86 5.77
N SER A 331 6.41 -2.03 5.14
CA SER A 331 5.83 -3.31 5.59
C SER A 331 6.93 -4.29 6.04
N SER A 332 6.60 -5.57 6.28
CA SER A 332 7.58 -6.60 6.62
C SER A 332 7.10 -8.02 6.33
N GLY A 333 8.03 -8.96 6.19
CA GLY A 333 7.77 -10.40 6.08
C GLY A 333 7.12 -10.85 4.78
N GLY A 334 6.62 -12.07 4.78
CA GLY A 334 5.85 -12.69 3.69
C GLY A 334 6.66 -13.54 2.71
N ASN A 335 8.00 -13.54 2.80
CA ASN A 335 8.85 -14.20 1.82
C ASN A 335 9.07 -15.69 2.09
N HIS A 336 9.07 -16.10 3.35
CA HIS A 336 9.39 -17.50 3.73
C HIS A 336 8.52 -17.95 4.90
N PRO A 337 8.13 -19.24 4.98
CA PRO A 337 7.31 -19.76 6.09
C PRO A 337 8.03 -19.75 7.44
N GLU A 338 9.37 -19.84 7.48
CA GLU A 338 10.17 -19.81 8.72
C GLU A 338 10.31 -18.41 9.34
N GLN A 339 9.72 -17.38 8.75
CA GLN A 339 9.79 -16.01 9.30
C GLN A 339 9.37 -15.98 10.78
N ARG A 340 10.20 -15.37 11.62
CA ARG A 340 9.97 -15.30 13.08
C ARG A 340 9.33 -13.99 13.51
N ILE A 341 8.25 -13.61 12.83
CA ILE A 341 7.47 -12.44 13.23
C ILE A 341 6.39 -12.81 14.22
N ASN A 342 6.28 -12.05 15.31
CA ASN A 342 5.15 -12.12 16.22
C ASN A 342 4.37 -10.81 16.18
N MET A 343 3.44 -10.70 15.22
CA MET A 343 2.61 -9.51 15.01
C MET A 343 1.72 -9.15 16.20
N PHE A 344 1.44 -10.12 17.08
CA PHE A 344 0.54 -9.91 18.21
C PHE A 344 1.24 -9.49 19.50
N ARG A 345 2.58 -9.47 19.53
CA ARG A 345 3.35 -9.01 20.69
C ARG A 345 3.37 -7.49 20.85
N SER A 346 3.23 -6.74 19.78
CA SER A 346 3.33 -5.29 19.79
C SER A 346 2.59 -4.72 18.58
N SER A 347 1.76 -3.70 18.80
CA SER A 347 1.07 -2.99 17.71
C SER A 347 1.99 -2.08 16.90
N ASP A 348 3.22 -1.88 17.35
CA ASP A 348 4.19 -0.95 16.77
C ASP A 348 5.39 -1.64 16.06
N TYR A 349 5.31 -2.95 15.85
CA TYR A 349 6.42 -3.74 15.30
C TYR A 349 6.93 -3.23 13.93
N GLN A 350 6.06 -2.68 13.07
CA GLN A 350 6.44 -2.08 11.78
C GLN A 350 6.65 -0.56 11.88
N THR A 351 5.90 0.13 12.73
CA THR A 351 6.03 1.59 12.87
C THR A 351 7.39 2.01 13.44
N LYS A 352 7.98 1.20 14.31
CA LYS A 352 9.37 1.40 14.78
C LYS A 352 10.39 1.27 13.65
N ILE A 353 10.20 0.33 12.75
CA ILE A 353 11.05 0.18 11.56
C ILE A 353 10.88 1.39 10.63
N ALA A 354 9.65 1.85 10.43
CA ALA A 354 9.38 3.06 9.65
C ALA A 354 10.10 4.28 10.24
N ALA A 355 10.05 4.46 11.56
CA ALA A 355 10.76 5.53 12.26
C ALA A 355 12.27 5.46 12.08
N GLN A 356 12.86 4.26 12.18
CA GLN A 356 14.28 4.04 11.94
C GLN A 356 14.68 4.42 10.51
N ILE A 357 13.95 3.91 9.52
CA ILE A 357 14.20 4.20 8.10
C ILE A 357 14.07 5.71 7.84
N ARG A 358 13.02 6.35 8.38
CA ARG A 358 12.81 7.79 8.25
C ARG A 358 13.99 8.59 8.78
N LYS A 359 14.46 8.27 9.99
CA LYS A 359 15.61 8.91 10.62
C LYS A 359 16.87 8.81 9.75
N GLU A 360 17.19 7.61 9.27
CA GLU A 360 18.37 7.36 8.44
C GLU A 360 18.30 8.09 7.09
N LEU A 361 17.13 8.12 6.47
CA LEU A 361 16.94 8.85 5.22
C LEU A 361 17.02 10.36 5.40
N ARG A 362 16.47 10.91 6.47
CA ARG A 362 16.61 12.35 6.79
C ARG A 362 18.06 12.71 7.07
N ALA A 363 18.81 11.89 7.81
CA ALA A 363 20.25 12.06 8.03
C ALA A 363 21.06 12.02 6.72
N ALA A 364 20.60 11.23 5.74
CA ALA A 364 21.20 11.18 4.40
C ALA A 364 20.72 12.31 3.45
N GLY A 365 19.92 13.27 3.93
CA GLY A 365 19.37 14.38 3.15
C GLY A 365 18.25 14.00 2.18
N SER A 366 17.66 12.80 2.29
CA SER A 366 16.56 12.37 1.45
C SER A 366 15.26 13.08 1.84
N LYS A 367 14.49 13.50 0.81
CA LYS A 367 13.15 14.08 0.96
C LYS A 367 12.04 13.05 0.79
N MET A 368 12.35 11.77 0.51
CA MET A 368 11.36 10.71 0.36
C MET A 368 10.54 10.58 1.63
N LEU A 369 9.22 10.57 1.48
CA LEU A 369 8.28 10.44 2.59
C LEU A 369 8.14 8.98 3.00
N ILE A 370 7.77 8.77 4.27
CA ILE A 370 7.63 7.44 4.86
C ILE A 370 6.20 7.22 5.31
N GLY A 371 5.63 6.09 4.92
CA GLY A 371 4.35 5.59 5.40
C GLY A 371 4.53 4.49 6.43
N ALA A 372 3.74 4.56 7.49
CA ALA A 372 3.63 3.48 8.46
C ALA A 372 2.36 2.67 8.23
N VAL A 373 2.48 1.34 8.22
CA VAL A 373 1.37 0.41 8.09
C VAL A 373 1.48 -0.70 9.14
N GLY A 374 0.36 -1.30 9.51
CA GLY A 374 0.30 -2.48 10.36
C GLY A 374 -0.28 -2.21 11.75
N LEU A 375 -1.42 -2.86 12.04
CA LEU A 375 -2.14 -2.83 13.32
C LEU A 375 -2.49 -1.41 13.80
N ILE A 376 -2.67 -0.44 12.91
CA ILE A 376 -3.12 0.89 13.24
C ILE A 376 -4.65 0.86 13.26
N THR A 377 -5.23 0.99 14.46
CA THR A 377 -6.67 0.89 14.69
C THR A 377 -7.22 2.05 15.51
N GLU A 378 -6.40 2.68 16.34
CA GLU A 378 -6.82 3.69 17.30
C GLU A 378 -6.42 5.11 16.89
N ALA A 379 -7.24 6.08 17.26
CA ALA A 379 -7.06 7.49 16.91
C ALA A 379 -5.75 8.07 17.45
N GLU A 380 -5.47 7.86 18.74
CA GLU A 380 -4.24 8.35 19.36
C GLU A 380 -3.00 7.66 18.84
N GLN A 381 -3.08 6.36 18.51
CA GLN A 381 -2.00 5.64 17.84
C GLN A 381 -1.68 6.28 16.49
N ALA A 382 -2.70 6.51 15.65
CA ALA A 382 -2.52 7.13 14.33
C ALA A 382 -1.97 8.55 14.44
N ARG A 383 -2.46 9.34 15.40
CA ARG A 383 -1.96 10.67 15.71
C ARG A 383 -0.48 10.62 16.10
N GLY A 384 -0.13 9.80 17.09
CA GLY A 384 1.23 9.70 17.61
C GLY A 384 2.28 9.30 16.58
N ILE A 385 1.91 8.49 15.56
CA ILE A 385 2.82 8.09 14.49
C ILE A 385 3.26 9.29 13.63
N VAL A 386 2.36 10.22 13.35
CA VAL A 386 2.62 11.34 12.41
C VAL A 386 2.81 12.68 13.11
N GLU A 387 2.66 12.76 14.44
CA GLU A 387 2.69 14.03 15.15
C GLU A 387 4.11 14.62 15.15
N ASP A 388 4.21 15.83 14.62
CA ASP A 388 5.45 16.61 14.62
C ASP A 388 5.44 17.50 15.86
N THR A 389 6.20 17.15 16.88
CA THR A 389 6.34 17.91 18.12
C THR A 389 7.49 18.92 18.08
N THR A 390 8.29 18.96 17.01
CA THR A 390 9.45 19.84 16.90
C THR A 390 9.10 21.33 16.88
N ASN A 391 7.87 21.68 16.42
CA ASN A 391 7.35 23.04 16.33
C ASN A 391 6.31 23.37 17.42
N CYS A 392 6.21 22.59 18.48
CA CYS A 392 5.36 22.93 19.62
C CYS A 392 5.95 24.17 20.33
N VAL A 393 5.41 25.34 19.99
CA VAL A 393 5.63 26.55 20.78
C VAL A 393 4.94 26.32 22.12
N THR A 394 5.71 26.30 23.21
CA THR A 394 5.16 26.32 24.57
C THR A 394 4.36 27.60 24.71
N ASP A 395 3.05 27.50 25.01
CA ASP A 395 2.33 28.67 25.47
C ASP A 395 2.93 29.16 26.81
N ALA A 396 2.62 30.43 27.17
CA ALA A 396 3.18 31.07 28.36
C ALA A 396 2.83 30.34 29.68
N ASN A 397 1.99 29.30 29.66
CA ASN A 397 1.49 28.56 30.84
C ASN A 397 1.94 27.09 30.90
N GLY A 398 2.57 26.51 29.88
CA GLY A 398 3.31 25.23 29.92
C GLY A 398 2.56 23.95 30.30
N SER A 399 1.26 24.00 30.60
CA SER A 399 0.55 22.92 31.29
C SER A 399 -0.21 21.97 30.37
N MET A 400 -0.91 22.46 29.34
CA MET A 400 -1.74 21.58 28.50
C MET A 400 -0.92 20.81 27.45
N ILE A 401 0.16 21.39 26.97
CA ILE A 401 1.03 20.75 25.95
C ILE A 401 1.84 19.59 26.55
N LYS A 402 2.14 19.62 27.86
CA LYS A 402 2.83 18.52 28.54
C LYS A 402 1.99 17.23 28.61
N GLN A 403 0.70 17.30 28.88
CA GLN A 403 -0.16 16.12 28.98
C GLN A 403 -0.37 15.45 27.59
N GLU A 404 -0.53 16.24 26.54
CA GLU A 404 -0.66 15.70 25.16
C GLU A 404 0.65 15.12 24.63
N ALA A 405 1.79 15.74 24.98
CA ALA A 405 3.12 15.23 24.67
C ALA A 405 3.46 13.99 25.53
N GLU A 406 2.99 13.89 26.77
CA GLU A 406 3.16 12.72 27.63
C GLU A 406 2.31 11.53 27.17
N ALA A 407 1.06 11.74 26.74
CA ALA A 407 0.24 10.70 26.14
C ALA A 407 0.86 10.15 24.85
N ALA A 408 1.39 11.02 23.98
CA ALA A 408 2.15 10.61 22.78
C ALA A 408 3.49 9.95 23.15
N ARG A 409 4.14 10.38 24.23
CA ARG A 409 5.40 9.81 24.75
C ARG A 409 5.20 8.45 25.42
N SER A 410 4.10 8.22 26.12
CA SER A 410 3.82 6.91 26.76
C SER A 410 3.65 5.78 25.76
N LEU A 411 3.23 6.11 24.52
CA LEU A 411 3.19 5.17 23.39
C LEU A 411 4.58 4.97 22.72
N THR A 412 5.56 5.85 23.02
CA THR A 412 6.90 5.87 22.42
C THR A 412 8.02 5.69 23.45
N GLU A 413 7.75 5.11 24.60
CA GLU A 413 8.68 5.03 25.77
C GLU A 413 10.08 4.45 25.55
N SER A 414 10.49 4.22 24.32
CA SER A 414 11.87 3.80 24.02
C SER A 414 12.68 4.74 23.12
N THR A 415 12.12 5.88 22.68
CA THR A 415 12.90 6.82 21.85
C THR A 415 12.66 8.27 22.31
N ASN A 416 13.73 8.96 22.66
CA ASN A 416 13.80 10.42 22.89
C ASN A 416 13.58 11.18 21.56
N VAL A 417 12.45 10.98 20.84
CA VAL A 417 12.28 11.51 19.48
C VAL A 417 11.19 12.57 19.48
N ALA A 418 11.62 13.82 19.31
CA ALA A 418 10.74 14.95 18.98
C ALA A 418 10.23 14.92 17.52
N GLU A 419 10.66 13.93 16.72
CA GLU A 419 10.33 13.78 15.31
C GLU A 419 9.23 12.73 15.07
N PRO A 420 8.36 12.90 14.05
CA PRO A 420 7.35 11.91 13.71
C PRO A 420 7.97 10.58 13.27
N MET A 421 7.30 9.47 13.58
CA MET A 421 7.72 8.12 13.14
C MET A 421 7.52 7.93 11.64
N ALA A 422 6.47 8.53 11.07
CA ALA A 422 6.16 8.50 9.65
C ALA A 422 5.48 9.80 9.20
N ASP A 423 5.37 10.00 7.91
CA ASP A 423 4.75 11.19 7.30
C ASP A 423 3.25 10.99 7.05
N ALA A 424 2.79 9.73 6.95
CA ALA A 424 1.39 9.34 6.83
C ALA A 424 1.16 7.93 7.40
N VAL A 425 -0.10 7.60 7.69
CA VAL A 425 -0.53 6.24 8.10
C VAL A 425 -1.27 5.56 6.94
N LEU A 426 -0.91 4.30 6.70
CA LEU A 426 -1.65 3.44 5.79
C LEU A 426 -2.45 2.42 6.62
N VAL A 427 -3.76 2.41 6.40
CA VAL A 427 -4.67 1.59 7.19
C VAL A 427 -5.38 0.62 6.25
N ALA A 428 -5.40 -0.66 6.61
CA ALA A 428 -5.95 -1.73 5.80
C ALA A 428 -7.28 -2.24 6.38
N ARG A 429 -7.25 -3.43 6.99
CA ARG A 429 -8.45 -4.17 7.45
C ARG A 429 -9.35 -3.38 8.40
N GLN A 430 -8.85 -2.33 9.04
CA GLN A 430 -9.67 -1.45 9.87
C GLN A 430 -10.72 -0.71 9.01
N PHE A 431 -10.36 -0.26 7.80
CA PHE A 431 -11.34 0.31 6.87
C PHE A 431 -12.41 -0.69 6.40
N MET A 432 -12.06 -1.97 6.29
CA MET A 432 -13.06 -3.00 5.97
C MET A 432 -14.09 -3.20 7.09
N ARG A 433 -13.69 -2.96 8.35
CA ARG A 433 -14.57 -3.04 9.51
C ARG A 433 -15.36 -1.75 9.72
N GLU A 434 -14.69 -0.62 9.54
CA GLU A 434 -15.20 0.73 9.81
C GLU A 434 -14.86 1.66 8.63
N PRO A 435 -15.65 1.67 7.54
CA PRO A 435 -15.37 2.53 6.38
C PRO A 435 -15.26 4.02 6.71
N GLU A 436 -15.98 4.48 7.76
CA GLU A 436 -15.95 5.85 8.31
C GLU A 436 -14.82 6.10 9.31
N TRP A 437 -13.78 5.27 9.34
CA TRP A 437 -12.70 5.35 10.32
C TRP A 437 -12.05 6.75 10.38
N VAL A 438 -11.88 7.45 9.25
CA VAL A 438 -11.35 8.83 9.23
C VAL A 438 -12.26 9.79 10.01
N LEU A 439 -13.58 9.70 9.81
CA LEU A 439 -14.56 10.54 10.49
C LEU A 439 -14.63 10.21 11.99
N LYS A 440 -14.50 8.93 12.34
CA LYS A 440 -14.46 8.46 13.72
C LYS A 440 -13.20 8.94 14.44
N VAL A 441 -12.04 8.84 13.81
CA VAL A 441 -10.76 9.34 14.35
C VAL A 441 -10.82 10.86 14.55
N ALA A 442 -11.36 11.60 13.59
CA ALA A 442 -11.56 13.05 13.75
C ALA A 442 -12.42 13.36 14.97
N TRP A 443 -13.56 12.64 15.11
CA TRP A 443 -14.45 12.79 16.27
C TRP A 443 -13.73 12.48 17.58
N GLN A 444 -13.00 11.37 17.68
CA GLN A 444 -12.26 10.97 18.89
C GLN A 444 -11.16 11.97 19.27
N LEU A 445 -10.54 12.62 18.29
CA LEU A 445 -9.50 13.65 18.50
C LEU A 445 -10.09 15.07 18.64
N GLY A 446 -11.42 15.22 18.70
CA GLY A 446 -12.08 16.51 18.83
C GLY A 446 -11.90 17.43 17.61
N VAL A 447 -11.62 16.89 16.43
CA VAL A 447 -11.46 17.65 15.19
C VAL A 447 -12.78 17.70 14.43
N ASP A 448 -13.32 18.89 14.18
CA ASP A 448 -14.49 19.05 13.32
C ASP A 448 -14.05 18.96 11.86
N VAL A 449 -14.56 17.93 11.14
CA VAL A 449 -14.29 17.71 9.73
C VAL A 449 -15.57 17.76 8.91
N ALA A 450 -15.43 18.06 7.62
CA ALA A 450 -16.54 17.98 6.68
C ALA A 450 -17.02 16.53 6.54
N TRP A 451 -18.34 16.37 6.50
CA TRP A 451 -19.03 15.10 6.26
C TRP A 451 -19.59 15.05 4.84
N PRO A 452 -19.74 13.86 4.25
CA PRO A 452 -20.48 13.76 2.99
C PRO A 452 -21.93 14.17 3.18
N SER A 453 -22.48 14.95 2.23
CA SER A 453 -23.80 15.58 2.38
C SER A 453 -24.91 14.59 2.68
N GLN A 454 -24.86 13.39 2.08
CA GLN A 454 -25.87 12.34 2.29
C GLN A 454 -25.85 11.75 3.70
N PHE A 455 -24.72 11.92 4.43
CA PHE A 455 -24.51 11.41 5.78
C PHE A 455 -24.54 12.50 6.86
N ASP A 456 -24.95 13.73 6.52
CA ASP A 456 -24.96 14.85 7.46
C ASP A 456 -25.89 14.65 8.66
N ARG A 457 -26.92 13.81 8.50
CA ARG A 457 -27.89 13.49 9.55
C ARG A 457 -27.45 12.42 10.56
N VAL A 458 -26.32 11.75 10.30
CA VAL A 458 -25.82 10.65 11.13
C VAL A 458 -24.43 10.92 11.68
N ARG A 459 -24.10 12.20 11.88
CA ARG A 459 -22.84 12.60 12.52
C ARG A 459 -22.74 12.03 13.93
N PHE A 460 -21.53 11.76 14.35
CA PHE A 460 -21.28 11.38 15.75
C PHE A 460 -21.76 12.50 16.70
N PRO A 461 -22.31 12.16 17.89
CA PRO A 461 -22.68 13.15 18.88
C PRO A 461 -21.47 13.97 19.34
N LYS A 462 -21.69 15.17 19.87
CA LYS A 462 -20.60 15.93 20.48
C LYS A 462 -20.08 15.16 21.69
N LEU A 463 -18.77 15.04 21.83
CA LEU A 463 -18.11 14.50 23.01
C LEU A 463 -18.29 15.42 24.20
#